data_d0870a89cceb0db83810913c060cc912
#
_entry.id   d0870a89cceb0db83810913c060cc912
#
_cell.length_a   1.000
_cell.length_b   1.000
_cell.length_c   1.000
_cell.angle_alpha   90.00
_cell.angle_beta   90.00
_cell.angle_gamma   90.00
#
_symmetry.space_group_name_H-M   'P 1'
#
loop_
_entity.id
_entity.type
_entity.pdbx_description
1 polymer ?
#
loop_
_entity_poly.entity_id
_entity_poly.type
_entity_poly.pdbx_seq_one_letter_code
_entity_poly.pdbx_strand_id
1 'polypeptide(L)'
;MTTIYLIRHAEAEGNLYRIAQGQANSSITDRGERQIQALARRFADIPIDAVYASDLYRTCATANAIYKPKGLPLHRRRDLREICVGVWEEKTWGEIARQDPAQLENFNHRLHLWHVEGAETPQAVQTRLLAAVRDIAAANDGKTAAVFSHGCAIRLLLAALQGIPLEELGKTPTGSNTAVSLLRAEGARIQVVWRDDASHLTDPAFTQGCTVKQRANGLEPGLYFRPLAREQAEFPAAWAGTSGAPPAGAPVLAGYLDGTPVGAVAFDDGREAERGCGWIPLLAVAEPWRRRGYGVQLIGQAVMHYRPMGRDRLRLPTPETEAAAGFYREFGFSPAADGPAWEKFIGYDPEFLGT
;
A
#
# COMPACT_ATOMS: atom_id res chain seq x y z
N MET A 1 -16.31 -3.42 -30.57
CA MET A 1 -15.35 -2.50 -29.88
C MET A 1 -15.59 -2.56 -28.38
N THR A 2 -14.58 -2.90 -27.61
CA THR A 2 -14.64 -3.01 -26.13
C THR A 2 -14.13 -1.74 -25.46
N THR A 3 -14.84 -1.25 -24.45
CA THR A 3 -14.40 -0.15 -23.61
C THR A 3 -13.81 -0.73 -22.31
N ILE A 4 -12.59 -0.34 -21.91
CA ILE A 4 -11.95 -0.81 -20.68
C ILE A 4 -11.57 0.38 -19.81
N TYR A 5 -12.12 0.43 -18.60
CA TYR A 5 -11.64 1.29 -17.52
C TYR A 5 -10.57 0.54 -16.73
N LEU A 6 -9.31 0.96 -16.90
CA LEU A 6 -8.17 0.39 -16.18
C LEU A 6 -7.91 1.23 -14.93
N ILE A 7 -7.97 0.60 -13.75
CA ILE A 7 -8.04 1.29 -12.47
C ILE A 7 -6.93 0.77 -11.54
N ARG A 8 -6.17 1.69 -10.94
CA ARG A 8 -5.20 1.36 -9.91
C ARG A 8 -5.92 1.10 -8.58
N HIS A 9 -5.44 0.13 -7.79
CA HIS A 9 -5.96 -0.13 -6.43
C HIS A 9 -5.92 1.13 -5.54
N ALA A 10 -6.82 1.20 -4.56
CA ALA A 10 -6.85 2.23 -3.52
C ALA A 10 -5.59 2.17 -2.62
N GLU A 11 -5.37 3.20 -1.82
CA GLU A 11 -4.24 3.22 -0.90
C GLU A 11 -4.29 2.00 0.03
N ALA A 12 -3.19 1.26 0.03
CA ALA A 12 -2.99 0.09 0.87
C ALA A 12 -1.85 0.35 1.87
N GLU A 13 -1.78 -0.49 2.90
CA GLU A 13 -0.82 -0.37 4.00
C GLU A 13 0.62 -0.24 3.53
N GLY A 14 1.04 -0.97 2.49
CA GLY A 14 2.40 -0.82 1.96
C GLY A 14 2.69 0.57 1.39
N ASN A 15 1.68 1.28 0.85
CA ASN A 15 1.85 2.68 0.46
C ASN A 15 2.05 3.57 1.69
N LEU A 16 1.23 3.37 2.73
CA LEU A 16 1.23 4.15 3.96
C LEU A 16 2.47 3.89 4.82
N TYR A 17 2.83 2.61 5.00
CA TYR A 17 3.93 2.20 5.86
C TYR A 17 5.31 2.23 5.17
N ARG A 18 5.34 2.59 3.90
CA ARG A 18 6.57 2.63 3.09
C ARG A 18 7.22 1.26 2.94
N ILE A 19 6.43 0.25 2.62
CA ILE A 19 6.83 -1.14 2.41
C ILE A 19 6.67 -1.48 0.93
N ALA A 20 7.67 -2.16 0.36
CA ALA A 20 7.60 -2.71 -0.99
C ALA A 20 6.63 -3.90 -0.99
N GLN A 21 5.51 -3.74 -1.69
CA GLN A 21 4.44 -4.75 -1.67
C GLN A 21 4.65 -5.85 -2.71
N GLY A 22 5.06 -5.44 -3.94
CA GLY A 22 5.12 -6.38 -5.05
C GLY A 22 3.85 -7.22 -5.15
N GLN A 23 3.97 -8.54 -4.98
CA GLN A 23 2.87 -9.48 -4.97
C GLN A 23 2.43 -9.93 -3.56
N ALA A 24 3.03 -9.41 -2.50
CA ALA A 24 2.55 -9.60 -1.14
C ALA A 24 1.19 -8.92 -0.92
N ASN A 25 0.37 -9.50 -0.04
CA ASN A 25 -0.93 -8.91 0.32
C ASN A 25 -0.76 -7.76 1.32
N SER A 26 -1.68 -6.82 1.24
CA SER A 26 -1.70 -5.62 2.06
C SER A 26 -3.13 -5.11 2.15
N SER A 27 -3.59 -4.80 3.37
CA SER A 27 -4.93 -4.31 3.61
C SER A 27 -5.12 -2.88 3.11
N ILE A 28 -6.38 -2.47 2.93
CA ILE A 28 -6.74 -1.10 2.56
C ILE A 28 -6.64 -0.20 3.79
N THR A 29 -6.14 1.02 3.62
CA THR A 29 -6.11 2.02 4.68
C THR A 29 -7.45 2.75 4.82
N ASP A 30 -7.70 3.43 5.95
CA ASP A 30 -8.92 4.27 6.11
C ASP A 30 -9.05 5.33 5.00
N ARG A 31 -7.93 5.84 4.51
CA ARG A 31 -7.91 6.72 3.35
C ARG A 31 -8.26 5.97 2.07
N GLY A 32 -7.73 4.76 1.91
CA GLY A 32 -8.09 3.88 0.80
C GLY A 32 -9.58 3.58 0.76
N GLU A 33 -10.22 3.36 1.90
CA GLU A 33 -11.69 3.17 1.98
C GLU A 33 -12.44 4.41 1.47
N ARG A 34 -12.01 5.62 1.85
CA ARG A 34 -12.59 6.86 1.32
C ARG A 34 -12.39 7.00 -0.18
N GLN A 35 -11.22 6.58 -0.71
CA GLN A 35 -10.96 6.54 -2.16
C GLN A 35 -11.89 5.56 -2.88
N ILE A 36 -12.16 4.38 -2.29
CA ILE A 36 -13.11 3.38 -2.81
C ILE A 36 -14.52 3.99 -2.89
N GLN A 37 -14.96 4.70 -1.86
CA GLN A 37 -16.26 5.39 -1.86
C GLN A 37 -16.33 6.48 -2.93
N ALA A 38 -15.26 7.25 -3.15
CA ALA A 38 -15.21 8.25 -4.22
C ALA A 38 -15.26 7.59 -5.61
N LEU A 39 -14.55 6.48 -5.77
CA LEU A 39 -14.59 5.69 -7.00
C LEU A 39 -15.98 5.11 -7.27
N ALA A 40 -16.68 4.62 -6.24
CA ALA A 40 -18.06 4.13 -6.35
C ALA A 40 -19.01 5.22 -6.86
N ARG A 41 -18.90 6.44 -6.31
CA ARG A 41 -19.70 7.59 -6.81
C ARG A 41 -19.40 7.92 -8.26
N ARG A 42 -18.12 7.91 -8.66
CA ARG A 42 -17.70 8.14 -10.04
C ARG A 42 -18.34 7.14 -11.02
N PHE A 43 -18.46 5.88 -10.62
CA PHE A 43 -18.98 4.81 -11.49
C PHE A 43 -20.48 4.53 -11.31
N ALA A 44 -21.19 5.29 -10.49
CA ALA A 44 -22.61 5.05 -10.22
C ALA A 44 -23.44 4.94 -11.51
N ASP A 45 -23.33 5.93 -12.39
CA ASP A 45 -24.11 6.04 -13.63
C ASP A 45 -23.38 5.50 -14.87
N ILE A 46 -22.13 5.04 -14.73
CA ILE A 46 -21.37 4.47 -15.85
C ILE A 46 -21.75 2.99 -15.99
N PRO A 47 -22.32 2.56 -17.15
CA PRO A 47 -22.64 1.17 -17.37
C PRO A 47 -21.35 0.33 -17.44
N ILE A 48 -21.31 -0.74 -16.64
CA ILE A 48 -20.22 -1.74 -16.61
C ILE A 48 -20.87 -3.11 -16.75
N ASP A 49 -20.36 -3.92 -17.67
CA ASP A 49 -20.87 -5.26 -17.97
C ASP A 49 -20.02 -6.37 -17.30
N ALA A 50 -18.74 -6.12 -17.03
CA ALA A 50 -17.84 -7.08 -16.42
C ALA A 50 -16.78 -6.40 -15.54
N VAL A 51 -16.38 -7.06 -14.45
CA VAL A 51 -15.35 -6.56 -13.53
C VAL A 51 -14.26 -7.60 -13.34
N TYR A 52 -13.03 -7.19 -13.62
CA TYR A 52 -11.82 -7.98 -13.47
C TYR A 52 -10.87 -7.32 -12.46
N ALA A 53 -10.21 -8.11 -11.65
CA ALA A 53 -9.17 -7.62 -10.74
C ALA A 53 -7.98 -8.58 -10.67
N SER A 54 -6.79 -8.04 -10.43
CA SER A 54 -5.72 -8.85 -9.84
C SER A 54 -6.26 -9.56 -8.61
N ASP A 55 -5.81 -10.78 -8.37
CA ASP A 55 -6.25 -11.60 -7.22
C ASP A 55 -5.64 -11.15 -5.88
N LEU A 56 -4.82 -10.09 -5.86
CA LEU A 56 -4.27 -9.52 -4.64
C LEU A 56 -5.35 -8.75 -3.87
N TYR A 57 -5.33 -8.88 -2.54
CA TYR A 57 -6.33 -8.31 -1.63
C TYR A 57 -6.72 -6.86 -1.97
N ARG A 58 -5.74 -5.96 -2.09
CA ARG A 58 -5.97 -4.53 -2.31
C ARG A 58 -6.73 -4.20 -3.60
N THR A 59 -6.56 -5.01 -4.65
CA THR A 59 -7.31 -4.85 -5.91
C THR A 59 -8.72 -5.41 -5.81
N CYS A 60 -8.91 -6.57 -5.16
CA CYS A 60 -10.22 -7.14 -4.92
C CYS A 60 -11.08 -6.22 -4.03
N ALA A 61 -10.50 -5.72 -2.94
CA ALA A 61 -11.16 -4.76 -2.06
C ALA A 61 -11.52 -3.45 -2.79
N THR A 62 -10.63 -2.94 -3.66
CA THR A 62 -10.92 -1.74 -4.45
C THR A 62 -12.04 -1.98 -5.46
N ALA A 63 -12.06 -3.14 -6.10
CA ALA A 63 -13.08 -3.50 -7.10
C ALA A 63 -14.49 -3.54 -6.52
N ASN A 64 -14.64 -3.70 -5.19
CA ASN A 64 -15.90 -3.60 -4.47
C ASN A 64 -16.68 -2.30 -4.77
N ALA A 65 -15.98 -1.22 -5.09
CA ALA A 65 -16.58 0.04 -5.53
C ALA A 65 -17.54 -0.11 -6.74
N ILE A 66 -17.35 -1.13 -7.57
CA ILE A 66 -18.08 -1.29 -8.83
C ILE A 66 -18.90 -2.58 -8.85
N TYR A 67 -18.29 -3.74 -8.55
CA TYR A 67 -18.98 -5.00 -8.76
C TYR A 67 -20.17 -5.22 -7.81
N LYS A 68 -20.03 -4.84 -6.52
CA LYS A 68 -21.14 -5.00 -5.56
C LYS A 68 -22.36 -4.12 -5.86
N PRO A 69 -22.21 -2.78 -6.01
CA PRO A 69 -23.36 -1.92 -6.32
C PRO A 69 -24.07 -2.29 -7.62
N LYS A 70 -23.35 -2.88 -8.58
CA LYS A 70 -23.90 -3.29 -9.87
C LYS A 70 -24.36 -4.76 -9.92
N GLY A 71 -24.18 -5.52 -8.83
CA GLY A 71 -24.57 -6.93 -8.77
C GLY A 71 -23.80 -7.82 -9.75
N LEU A 72 -22.56 -7.46 -10.08
CA LEU A 72 -21.72 -8.20 -11.03
C LEU A 72 -20.78 -9.18 -10.31
N PRO A 73 -20.38 -10.29 -10.95
CA PRO A 73 -19.33 -11.14 -10.43
C PRO A 73 -17.96 -10.46 -10.55
N LEU A 74 -17.05 -10.75 -9.62
CA LEU A 74 -15.65 -10.36 -9.70
C LEU A 74 -14.82 -11.48 -10.32
N HIS A 75 -14.22 -11.21 -11.49
CA HIS A 75 -13.30 -12.12 -12.16
C HIS A 75 -11.86 -11.84 -11.68
N ARG A 76 -11.32 -12.71 -10.81
CA ARG A 76 -9.95 -12.58 -10.31
C ARG A 76 -8.96 -13.15 -11.31
N ARG A 77 -7.86 -12.40 -11.57
CA ARG A 77 -6.83 -12.78 -12.57
C ARG A 77 -5.43 -12.56 -12.02
N ARG A 78 -4.63 -13.62 -11.97
CA ARG A 78 -3.23 -13.55 -11.52
C ARG A 78 -2.33 -12.76 -12.46
N ASP A 79 -2.62 -12.77 -13.75
CA ASP A 79 -1.88 -12.05 -14.77
C ASP A 79 -2.09 -10.51 -14.74
N LEU A 80 -3.00 -10.01 -13.89
CA LEU A 80 -3.15 -8.58 -13.59
C LEU A 80 -2.35 -8.13 -12.36
N ARG A 81 -1.56 -9.00 -11.70
CA ARG A 81 -0.76 -8.67 -10.51
C ARG A 81 0.27 -7.57 -10.79
N GLU A 82 0.73 -6.95 -9.70
CA GLU A 82 1.87 -6.04 -9.70
C GLU A 82 3.15 -6.77 -10.13
N ILE A 83 4.17 -6.02 -10.51
CA ILE A 83 5.51 -6.56 -10.69
C ILE A 83 5.97 -7.27 -9.41
N CYS A 84 6.42 -8.52 -9.53
CA CYS A 84 7.10 -9.19 -8.42
C CYS A 84 8.44 -8.49 -8.19
N VAL A 85 8.70 -8.08 -6.97
CA VAL A 85 9.95 -7.39 -6.61
C VAL A 85 10.98 -8.32 -5.93
N GLY A 86 10.72 -9.63 -5.94
CA GLY A 86 11.63 -10.65 -5.47
C GLY A 86 12.03 -10.46 -4.01
N VAL A 87 13.32 -10.48 -3.71
CA VAL A 87 13.84 -10.35 -2.33
C VAL A 87 13.54 -8.99 -1.68
N TRP A 88 12.93 -8.05 -2.41
CA TRP A 88 12.46 -6.79 -1.86
C TRP A 88 11.04 -6.85 -1.28
N GLU A 89 10.26 -7.92 -1.57
CA GLU A 89 8.91 -8.09 -1.03
C GLU A 89 8.91 -7.90 0.49
N GLU A 90 7.96 -7.12 0.98
CA GLU A 90 7.75 -6.81 2.40
C GLU A 90 8.89 -6.05 3.12
N LYS A 91 9.97 -5.70 2.43
CA LYS A 91 11.00 -4.79 3.00
C LYS A 91 10.53 -3.34 2.98
N THR A 92 11.01 -2.55 3.94
CA THR A 92 10.80 -1.11 3.86
C THR A 92 11.65 -0.50 2.76
N TRP A 93 11.15 0.55 2.11
CA TRP A 93 11.93 1.29 1.11
C TRP A 93 13.21 1.89 1.70
N GLY A 94 13.22 2.24 3.00
CA GLY A 94 14.41 2.68 3.71
C GLY A 94 15.45 1.57 3.86
N GLU A 95 15.02 0.33 4.10
CA GLU A 95 15.91 -0.83 4.12
C GLU A 95 16.50 -1.11 2.73
N ILE A 96 15.66 -1.08 1.69
CA ILE A 96 16.10 -1.25 0.29
C ILE A 96 17.11 -0.16 -0.08
N ALA A 97 16.81 1.12 0.26
CA ALA A 97 17.71 2.25 -0.01
C ALA A 97 19.09 2.07 0.62
N ARG A 98 19.14 1.40 1.77
CA ARG A 98 20.38 1.14 2.48
C ARG A 98 21.15 -0.09 1.95
N GLN A 99 20.41 -1.17 1.61
CA GLN A 99 21.01 -2.46 1.20
C GLN A 99 21.37 -2.47 -0.29
N ASP A 100 20.56 -1.83 -1.13
CA ASP A 100 20.68 -1.89 -2.57
C ASP A 100 20.33 -0.53 -3.25
N PRO A 101 21.07 0.53 -2.92
CA PRO A 101 20.78 1.88 -3.41
C PRO A 101 20.86 1.99 -4.93
N ALA A 102 21.75 1.23 -5.58
CA ALA A 102 21.90 1.25 -7.03
C ALA A 102 20.68 0.68 -7.73
N GLN A 103 20.12 -0.42 -7.24
CA GLN A 103 18.89 -0.98 -7.83
C GLN A 103 17.66 -0.18 -7.47
N LEU A 104 17.62 0.48 -6.31
CA LEU A 104 16.54 1.43 -5.99
C LEU A 104 16.55 2.62 -6.96
N GLU A 105 17.71 3.15 -7.29
CA GLU A 105 17.86 4.20 -8.31
C GLU A 105 17.38 3.70 -9.69
N ASN A 106 17.74 2.46 -10.07
CA ASN A 106 17.24 1.86 -11.30
C ASN A 106 15.71 1.68 -11.27
N PHE A 107 15.14 1.19 -10.17
CA PHE A 107 13.69 1.02 -10.02
C PHE A 107 12.93 2.34 -10.19
N ASN A 108 13.45 3.43 -9.62
CA ASN A 108 12.81 4.73 -9.66
C ASN A 108 12.92 5.44 -11.02
N HIS A 109 14.07 5.33 -11.69
CA HIS A 109 14.40 6.19 -12.83
C HIS A 109 14.79 5.45 -14.11
N ARG A 110 15.28 4.22 -13.99
CA ARG A 110 15.84 3.42 -15.11
C ARG A 110 15.35 1.98 -15.04
N LEU A 111 14.03 1.77 -14.97
CA LEU A 111 13.43 0.45 -14.71
C LEU A 111 13.93 -0.64 -15.67
N HIS A 112 14.34 -0.29 -16.91
CA HIS A 112 14.93 -1.21 -17.87
C HIS A 112 16.28 -1.81 -17.41
N LEU A 113 16.98 -1.15 -16.47
CA LEU A 113 18.23 -1.64 -15.85
C LEU A 113 18.01 -2.30 -14.48
N TRP A 114 16.77 -2.26 -14.00
CA TRP A 114 16.47 -2.82 -12.69
C TRP A 114 16.51 -4.36 -12.72
N HIS A 115 17.27 -4.92 -11.80
CA HIS A 115 17.41 -6.37 -11.65
C HIS A 115 17.60 -6.73 -10.17
N VAL A 116 16.66 -7.51 -9.64
CA VAL A 116 16.64 -7.98 -8.25
C VAL A 116 16.36 -9.48 -8.25
N GLU A 117 17.01 -10.21 -7.37
CA GLU A 117 16.85 -11.66 -7.24
C GLU A 117 15.38 -12.04 -7.00
N GLY A 118 14.87 -12.99 -7.79
CA GLY A 118 13.49 -13.47 -7.71
C GLY A 118 12.44 -12.50 -8.26
N ALA A 119 12.84 -11.34 -8.79
CA ALA A 119 11.91 -10.37 -9.36
C ALA A 119 11.52 -10.69 -10.81
N GLU A 120 10.35 -10.19 -11.24
CA GLU A 120 9.98 -10.18 -12.66
C GLU A 120 10.75 -9.10 -13.41
N THR A 121 11.06 -9.36 -14.67
CA THR A 121 11.54 -8.29 -15.55
C THR A 121 10.39 -7.39 -16.01
N PRO A 122 10.63 -6.07 -16.24
CA PRO A 122 9.62 -5.17 -16.79
C PRO A 122 9.00 -5.67 -18.10
N GLN A 123 9.80 -6.32 -18.96
CA GLN A 123 9.35 -6.91 -20.22
C GLN A 123 8.37 -8.07 -19.99
N ALA A 124 8.64 -8.93 -19.01
CA ALA A 124 7.74 -10.03 -18.66
C ALA A 124 6.38 -9.52 -18.17
N VAL A 125 6.40 -8.46 -17.35
CA VAL A 125 5.18 -7.78 -16.88
C VAL A 125 4.40 -7.18 -18.04
N GLN A 126 5.06 -6.48 -18.97
CA GLN A 126 4.39 -5.95 -20.17
C GLN A 126 3.74 -7.06 -20.98
N THR A 127 4.45 -8.16 -21.22
CA THR A 127 3.96 -9.30 -22.02
C THR A 127 2.70 -9.90 -21.41
N ARG A 128 2.70 -10.23 -20.10
CA ARG A 128 1.54 -10.83 -19.44
C ARG A 128 0.33 -9.90 -19.36
N LEU A 129 0.57 -8.60 -19.12
CA LEU A 129 -0.52 -7.63 -19.04
C LEU A 129 -1.14 -7.33 -20.41
N LEU A 130 -0.34 -7.24 -21.46
CA LEU A 130 -0.84 -7.09 -22.84
C LEU A 130 -1.70 -8.30 -23.24
N ALA A 131 -1.27 -9.52 -22.90
CA ALA A 131 -2.06 -10.73 -23.14
C ALA A 131 -3.37 -10.67 -22.33
N ALA A 132 -3.30 -10.40 -21.02
CA ALA A 132 -4.47 -10.31 -20.15
C ALA A 132 -5.52 -9.30 -20.65
N VAL A 133 -5.09 -8.10 -21.06
CA VAL A 133 -6.02 -7.05 -21.52
C VAL A 133 -6.61 -7.39 -22.89
N ARG A 134 -5.85 -8.06 -23.79
CA ARG A 134 -6.37 -8.56 -25.07
C ARG A 134 -7.44 -9.64 -24.85
N ASP A 135 -7.20 -10.58 -23.93
CA ASP A 135 -8.18 -11.63 -23.60
C ASP A 135 -9.46 -11.02 -23.03
N ILE A 136 -9.33 -10.05 -22.09
CA ILE A 136 -10.47 -9.33 -21.51
C ILE A 136 -11.24 -8.59 -22.60
N ALA A 137 -10.54 -7.91 -23.51
CA ALA A 137 -11.16 -7.20 -24.63
C ALA A 137 -11.94 -8.13 -25.54
N ALA A 138 -11.37 -9.28 -25.90
CA ALA A 138 -12.01 -10.27 -26.77
C ALA A 138 -13.25 -10.90 -26.09
N ALA A 139 -13.18 -11.19 -24.79
CA ALA A 139 -14.30 -11.75 -24.03
C ALA A 139 -15.47 -10.76 -23.82
N ASN A 140 -15.24 -9.46 -24.04
CA ASN A 140 -16.20 -8.40 -23.79
C ASN A 140 -16.47 -7.54 -25.05
N ASP A 141 -16.42 -8.13 -26.25
CA ASP A 141 -16.69 -7.36 -27.46
C ASP A 141 -18.09 -6.71 -27.44
N GLY A 142 -18.15 -5.45 -27.78
CA GLY A 142 -19.35 -4.62 -27.70
C GLY A 142 -19.72 -4.15 -26.29
N LYS A 143 -18.97 -4.47 -25.26
CA LYS A 143 -19.25 -4.23 -23.83
C LYS A 143 -18.22 -3.30 -23.17
N THR A 144 -18.52 -2.95 -21.91
CA THR A 144 -17.65 -2.14 -21.04
C THR A 144 -17.16 -2.98 -19.86
N ALA A 145 -15.83 -3.06 -19.70
CA ALA A 145 -15.20 -3.75 -18.57
C ALA A 145 -14.45 -2.78 -17.64
N ALA A 146 -14.52 -3.04 -16.35
CA ALA A 146 -13.63 -2.42 -15.35
C ALA A 146 -12.52 -3.40 -14.97
N VAL A 147 -11.27 -2.96 -15.03
CA VAL A 147 -10.09 -3.81 -14.78
C VAL A 147 -9.21 -3.16 -13.71
N PHE A 148 -9.03 -3.86 -12.59
CA PHE A 148 -8.26 -3.38 -11.45
C PHE A 148 -6.88 -4.02 -11.40
N SER A 149 -5.85 -3.18 -11.32
CA SER A 149 -4.45 -3.59 -11.27
C SER A 149 -3.63 -2.62 -10.40
N HIS A 150 -2.33 -2.50 -10.65
CA HIS A 150 -1.37 -1.89 -9.74
C HIS A 150 -0.55 -0.79 -10.42
N GLY A 151 0.23 -0.05 -9.62
CA GLY A 151 0.90 1.16 -10.08
C GLY A 151 1.94 0.93 -11.17
N CYS A 152 2.92 0.06 -10.90
CA CYS A 152 3.98 -0.23 -11.88
C CYS A 152 3.44 -1.04 -13.06
N ALA A 153 2.58 -2.02 -12.80
CA ALA A 153 1.93 -2.85 -13.80
C ALA A 153 1.14 -2.00 -14.82
N ILE A 154 0.27 -1.10 -14.35
CA ILE A 154 -0.49 -0.19 -15.23
C ILE A 154 0.45 0.73 -16.04
N ARG A 155 1.47 1.29 -15.39
CA ARG A 155 2.43 2.18 -16.06
C ARG A 155 3.17 1.46 -17.20
N LEU A 156 3.61 0.23 -16.96
CA LEU A 156 4.26 -0.63 -17.95
C LEU A 156 3.32 -0.98 -19.11
N LEU A 157 2.08 -1.36 -18.82
CA LEU A 157 1.06 -1.67 -19.83
C LEU A 157 0.76 -0.45 -20.71
N LEU A 158 0.51 0.72 -20.09
CA LEU A 158 0.19 1.94 -20.84
C LEU A 158 1.37 2.39 -21.70
N ALA A 159 2.61 2.26 -21.22
CA ALA A 159 3.80 2.55 -22.02
C ALA A 159 3.90 1.63 -23.25
N ALA A 160 3.68 0.33 -23.08
CA ALA A 160 3.69 -0.63 -24.19
C ALA A 160 2.60 -0.34 -25.22
N LEU A 161 1.37 -0.01 -24.80
CA LEU A 161 0.27 0.36 -25.69
C LEU A 161 0.51 1.66 -26.46
N GLN A 162 1.30 2.58 -25.91
CA GLN A 162 1.66 3.86 -26.52
C GLN A 162 2.99 3.81 -27.31
N GLY A 163 3.65 2.64 -27.37
CA GLY A 163 4.94 2.49 -28.04
C GLY A 163 6.10 3.22 -27.36
N ILE A 164 5.97 3.51 -26.06
CA ILE A 164 7.01 4.15 -25.25
C ILE A 164 8.03 3.09 -24.83
N PRO A 165 9.32 3.22 -25.22
CA PRO A 165 10.35 2.27 -24.82
C PRO A 165 10.61 2.31 -23.31
N LEU A 166 11.08 1.19 -22.75
CA LEU A 166 11.32 1.07 -21.31
C LEU A 166 12.36 2.06 -20.77
N GLU A 167 13.32 2.45 -21.62
CA GLU A 167 14.33 3.47 -21.31
C GLU A 167 13.71 4.84 -21.04
N GLU A 168 12.53 5.10 -21.62
CA GLU A 168 11.80 6.36 -21.44
C GLU A 168 10.70 6.28 -20.40
N LEU A 169 10.49 5.11 -19.80
CA LEU A 169 9.44 4.91 -18.79
C LEU A 169 9.55 5.91 -17.63
N GLY A 170 10.77 6.28 -17.23
CA GLY A 170 11.03 7.29 -16.20
C GLY A 170 10.35 8.65 -16.46
N LYS A 171 10.09 9.00 -17.71
CA LYS A 171 9.42 10.24 -18.12
C LYS A 171 7.89 10.14 -18.07
N THR A 172 7.32 8.95 -17.92
CA THR A 172 5.86 8.76 -17.87
C THR A 172 5.31 8.96 -16.46
N PRO A 173 4.10 9.51 -16.33
CA PRO A 173 3.48 9.67 -15.00
C PRO A 173 3.15 8.33 -14.36
N THR A 174 3.10 8.34 -13.03
CA THR A 174 2.50 7.26 -12.24
C THR A 174 1.16 7.75 -11.74
N GLY A 175 0.08 7.08 -12.08
CA GLY A 175 -1.26 7.43 -11.63
C GLY A 175 -1.39 7.32 -10.09
N SER A 176 -2.19 8.19 -9.50
CA SER A 176 -2.56 8.11 -8.07
C SER A 176 -3.31 6.81 -7.76
N ASN A 177 -3.43 6.45 -6.48
CA ASN A 177 -4.33 5.37 -6.07
C ASN A 177 -5.75 5.69 -6.55
N THR A 178 -6.49 4.69 -7.02
CA THR A 178 -7.77 4.76 -7.71
C THR A 178 -7.82 5.58 -9.01
N ALA A 179 -6.68 6.07 -9.52
CA ALA A 179 -6.65 6.68 -10.84
C ALA A 179 -7.17 5.73 -11.91
N VAL A 180 -7.91 6.28 -12.86
CA VAL A 180 -8.58 5.57 -13.95
C VAL A 180 -7.92 5.94 -15.26
N SER A 181 -7.73 4.95 -16.14
CA SER A 181 -7.34 5.15 -17.53
C SER A 181 -8.39 4.50 -18.45
N LEU A 182 -8.68 5.11 -19.57
CA LEU A 182 -9.65 4.60 -20.54
C LEU A 182 -8.93 4.00 -21.75
N LEU A 183 -9.25 2.75 -22.04
CA LEU A 183 -8.80 2.05 -23.24
C LEU A 183 -9.99 1.73 -24.15
N ARG A 184 -9.76 1.71 -25.44
CA ARG A 184 -10.67 1.18 -26.47
C ARG A 184 -9.98 0.10 -27.26
N ALA A 185 -10.61 -1.07 -27.34
CA ALA A 185 -10.10 -2.21 -28.07
C ALA A 185 -11.00 -2.52 -29.27
N GLU A 186 -10.37 -2.70 -30.43
CA GLU A 186 -11.02 -3.12 -31.68
C GLU A 186 -10.15 -4.20 -32.34
N GLY A 187 -10.60 -5.44 -32.29
CA GLY A 187 -9.77 -6.58 -32.65
C GLY A 187 -8.47 -6.61 -31.82
N ALA A 188 -7.34 -6.71 -32.52
CA ALA A 188 -6.01 -6.73 -31.87
C ALA A 188 -5.49 -5.35 -31.45
N ARG A 189 -6.13 -4.27 -31.92
CA ARG A 189 -5.72 -2.89 -31.62
C ARG A 189 -6.33 -2.40 -30.31
N ILE A 190 -5.48 -1.97 -29.39
CA ILE A 190 -5.91 -1.32 -28.15
C ILE A 190 -5.32 0.10 -28.12
N GLN A 191 -6.18 1.08 -27.94
CA GLN A 191 -5.83 2.50 -27.91
C GLN A 191 -6.02 3.03 -26.49
N VAL A 192 -5.05 3.76 -25.97
CA VAL A 192 -5.17 4.58 -24.76
C VAL A 192 -5.86 5.89 -25.14
N VAL A 193 -7.08 6.10 -24.63
CA VAL A 193 -7.87 7.32 -24.93
C VAL A 193 -7.41 8.45 -24.00
N TRP A 194 -7.31 8.17 -22.71
CA TRP A 194 -6.72 9.02 -21.68
C TRP A 194 -6.21 8.15 -20.52
N ARG A 195 -5.36 8.71 -19.68
CA ARG A 195 -4.72 7.98 -18.60
C ARG A 195 -4.69 8.76 -17.29
N ASP A 196 -4.62 8.02 -16.20
CA ASP A 196 -4.30 8.49 -14.85
C ASP A 196 -5.23 9.58 -14.30
N ASP A 197 -6.51 9.61 -14.73
CA ASP A 197 -7.49 10.55 -14.24
C ASP A 197 -7.94 10.21 -12.80
N ALA A 198 -7.64 11.11 -11.88
CA ALA A 198 -7.98 11.04 -10.48
C ALA A 198 -8.96 12.17 -10.04
N SER A 199 -9.73 12.72 -10.99
CA SER A 199 -10.64 13.86 -10.75
C SER A 199 -11.71 13.61 -9.68
N HIS A 200 -12.03 12.35 -9.40
CA HIS A 200 -12.93 11.96 -8.29
C HIS A 200 -12.32 12.14 -6.90
N LEU A 201 -11.01 12.41 -6.79
CA LEU A 201 -10.29 12.64 -5.53
C LEU A 201 -10.10 14.13 -5.20
N THR A 202 -10.87 15.03 -5.80
CA THR A 202 -10.73 16.48 -5.61
C THR A 202 -11.23 16.99 -4.26
N ASP A 203 -12.03 16.21 -3.54
CA ASP A 203 -12.46 16.56 -2.19
C ASP A 203 -11.23 16.58 -1.25
N PRO A 204 -10.96 17.68 -0.54
CA PRO A 204 -9.88 17.75 0.45
C PRO A 204 -9.92 16.61 1.48
N ALA A 205 -11.11 16.07 1.80
CA ALA A 205 -11.26 14.93 2.69
C ALA A 205 -10.55 13.66 2.18
N PHE A 206 -10.35 13.51 0.85
CA PHE A 206 -9.64 12.38 0.25
C PHE A 206 -8.12 12.59 0.20
N THR A 207 -7.66 13.83 0.29
CA THR A 207 -6.24 14.20 0.19
C THR A 207 -5.63 14.59 1.54
N GLN A 208 -6.43 14.93 2.54
CA GLN A 208 -5.98 15.24 3.89
C GLN A 208 -5.43 13.96 4.56
N GLY A 209 -4.21 14.05 5.08
CA GLY A 209 -3.56 12.97 5.84
C GLY A 209 -2.43 12.23 5.10
N CYS A 210 -2.18 12.49 3.82
CA CYS A 210 -0.96 11.98 3.18
C CYS A 210 0.25 12.81 3.57
N THR A 211 0.89 12.43 4.66
CA THR A 211 2.13 13.07 5.14
C THR A 211 3.38 12.66 4.37
N VAL A 212 3.28 11.62 3.53
CA VAL A 212 4.37 11.22 2.64
C VAL A 212 4.33 12.13 1.42
N LYS A 213 5.03 13.25 1.47
CA LYS A 213 5.24 14.11 0.31
C LYS A 213 6.02 13.34 -0.74
N GLN A 214 5.47 13.19 -1.95
CA GLN A 214 6.28 12.88 -3.11
C GLN A 214 7.28 14.03 -3.28
N ARG A 215 8.56 13.76 -3.14
CA ARG A 215 9.60 14.71 -3.53
C ARG A 215 9.68 14.74 -5.06
N ALA A 216 10.11 15.87 -5.62
CA ALA A 216 10.31 16.04 -7.06
C ALA A 216 11.23 14.97 -7.69
N ASN A 217 12.07 14.33 -6.89
CA ASN A 217 13.09 13.36 -7.30
C ASN A 217 12.75 11.90 -6.92
N GLY A 218 11.47 11.55 -6.73
CA GLY A 218 11.05 10.21 -6.36
C GLY A 218 10.48 10.10 -4.95
N LEU A 219 10.13 8.86 -4.55
CA LEU A 219 9.58 8.58 -3.23
C LEU A 219 10.70 8.68 -2.18
N GLU A 220 10.47 9.45 -1.10
CA GLU A 220 11.36 9.39 0.06
C GLU A 220 11.40 7.95 0.58
N PRO A 221 12.58 7.31 0.75
CA PRO A 221 12.66 5.90 1.10
C PRO A 221 12.05 5.59 2.46
N GLY A 222 12.06 6.54 3.41
CA GLY A 222 11.55 6.32 4.76
C GLY A 222 12.56 5.65 5.68
N LEU A 223 12.07 5.04 6.75
CA LEU A 223 12.91 4.44 7.77
C LEU A 223 13.38 3.02 7.39
N TYR A 224 14.60 2.69 7.79
CA TYR A 224 15.02 1.31 7.97
C TYR A 224 15.03 0.97 9.47
N PHE A 225 14.85 -0.32 9.80
CA PHE A 225 14.63 -0.76 11.16
C PHE A 225 15.71 -1.74 11.61
N ARG A 226 16.07 -1.66 12.90
CA ARG A 226 16.98 -2.60 13.56
C ARG A 226 16.50 -2.90 14.98
N PRO A 227 16.70 -4.13 15.47
CA PRO A 227 16.55 -4.39 16.90
C PRO A 227 17.44 -3.44 17.70
N LEU A 228 16.89 -2.85 18.75
CA LEU A 228 17.66 -2.04 19.67
C LEU A 228 18.42 -2.97 20.61
N ALA A 229 19.75 -2.84 20.67
CA ALA A 229 20.56 -3.62 21.61
C ALA A 229 20.22 -3.22 23.05
N ARG A 230 20.14 -4.21 23.96
CA ARG A 230 19.82 -3.99 25.38
C ARG A 230 20.70 -2.96 26.08
N GLU A 231 21.94 -2.83 25.62
CA GLU A 231 22.95 -1.89 26.15
C GLU A 231 22.71 -0.44 25.68
N GLN A 232 21.91 -0.23 24.64
CA GLN A 232 21.48 1.09 24.15
C GLN A 232 20.11 1.48 24.71
N ALA A 233 19.57 0.73 25.67
CA ALA A 233 18.24 0.88 26.24
C ALA A 233 18.08 2.07 27.22
N GLU A 234 19.04 2.96 27.32
CA GLU A 234 18.78 4.33 27.68
C GLU A 234 17.99 4.98 26.53
N PHE A 235 16.76 4.52 26.39
CA PHE A 235 15.78 5.25 25.57
C PHE A 235 15.82 6.69 26.08
N PRO A 236 16.22 7.67 25.26
CA PRO A 236 16.23 9.03 25.72
C PRO A 236 14.81 9.32 26.26
N ALA A 237 14.71 9.79 27.49
CA ALA A 237 13.45 10.30 28.06
C ALA A 237 12.82 11.37 27.15
N ALA A 238 13.59 11.95 26.22
CA ALA A 238 13.17 12.83 25.14
C ALA A 238 12.28 12.18 24.06
N TRP A 239 12.19 10.82 24.00
CA TRP A 239 11.29 10.11 23.07
C TRP A 239 9.92 9.87 23.68
N ALA A 240 9.62 10.51 24.80
CA ALA A 240 8.31 10.46 25.43
C ALA A 240 7.20 10.80 24.42
N GLY A 241 6.42 9.83 24.06
CA GLY A 241 5.33 10.01 23.10
C GLY A 241 4.15 9.08 23.33
N THR A 242 4.36 8.00 24.06
CA THR A 242 3.31 7.10 24.53
C THR A 242 3.73 6.47 25.86
N SER A 243 2.78 6.37 26.71
CA SER A 243 2.77 5.86 28.06
C SER A 243 3.62 4.61 28.27
N GLY A 244 4.70 4.76 29.02
CA GLY A 244 5.40 3.67 29.68
C GLY A 244 6.74 3.28 29.03
N ALA A 245 7.60 2.72 29.89
CA ALA A 245 8.78 2.00 29.42
C ALA A 245 8.34 0.61 28.89
N PRO A 246 8.98 0.09 27.85
CA PRO A 246 8.71 -1.28 27.41
C PRO A 246 8.98 -2.25 28.58
N PRO A 247 8.21 -3.37 28.70
CA PRO A 247 8.50 -4.40 29.68
C PRO A 247 9.95 -4.86 29.61
N ALA A 248 10.53 -5.19 30.74
CA ALA A 248 11.92 -5.69 30.77
C ALA A 248 12.05 -6.92 29.86
N GLY A 249 12.95 -6.84 28.87
CA GLY A 249 13.18 -7.91 27.89
C GLY A 249 12.25 -7.90 26.68
N ALA A 250 11.32 -6.96 26.54
CA ALA A 250 10.49 -6.81 25.35
C ALA A 250 11.35 -6.49 24.11
N PRO A 251 11.05 -7.09 22.95
CA PRO A 251 11.70 -6.72 21.70
C PRO A 251 11.40 -5.26 21.35
N VAL A 252 12.41 -4.51 20.95
CA VAL A 252 12.28 -3.12 20.50
C VAL A 252 12.91 -2.98 19.14
N LEU A 253 12.17 -2.43 18.19
CA LEU A 253 12.69 -2.00 16.89
C LEU A 253 12.89 -0.48 16.88
N ALA A 254 14.11 -0.04 16.60
CA ALA A 254 14.40 1.36 16.34
C ALA A 254 14.39 1.64 14.83
N GLY A 255 13.74 2.72 14.45
CA GLY A 255 13.72 3.25 13.09
C GLY A 255 14.78 4.32 12.90
N TYR A 256 15.54 4.22 11.83
CA TYR A 256 16.66 5.10 11.50
C TYR A 256 16.46 5.79 10.15
N LEU A 257 16.95 7.02 10.07
CA LEU A 257 17.11 7.78 8.84
C LEU A 257 18.58 8.21 8.75
N ASP A 258 19.30 7.79 7.70
CA ASP A 258 20.72 8.10 7.48
C ASP A 258 21.61 7.86 8.73
N GLY A 259 21.37 6.77 9.44
CA GLY A 259 22.12 6.41 10.65
C GLY A 259 21.61 7.06 11.94
N THR A 260 20.73 8.05 11.83
CA THR A 260 20.17 8.75 13.00
C THR A 260 18.92 8.03 13.50
N PRO A 261 18.81 7.70 14.80
CA PRO A 261 17.59 7.12 15.36
C PRO A 261 16.46 8.15 15.39
N VAL A 262 15.32 7.79 14.83
CA VAL A 262 14.16 8.67 14.63
C VAL A 262 13.02 8.33 15.56
N GLY A 263 12.85 7.04 15.85
CA GLY A 263 11.75 6.56 16.69
C GLY A 263 11.90 5.07 16.98
N ALA A 264 10.98 4.54 17.78
CA ALA A 264 10.98 3.12 18.11
C ALA A 264 9.58 2.60 18.42
N VAL A 265 9.42 1.29 18.25
CA VAL A 265 8.24 0.53 18.63
C VAL A 265 8.69 -0.70 19.45
N ALA A 266 8.00 -0.99 20.55
CA ALA A 266 8.20 -2.19 21.35
C ALA A 266 7.03 -3.12 21.20
N PHE A 267 7.27 -4.42 21.41
CA PHE A 267 6.29 -5.49 21.29
C PHE A 267 6.16 -6.26 22.63
N ASP A 268 4.95 -6.64 22.99
CA ASP A 268 4.66 -7.58 24.07
C ASP A 268 3.85 -8.74 23.50
N ASP A 269 4.55 -9.80 23.12
CA ASP A 269 3.96 -10.94 22.39
C ASP A 269 3.06 -11.80 23.29
N GLY A 270 3.20 -11.69 24.60
CA GLY A 270 2.42 -12.45 25.58
C GLY A 270 1.11 -11.78 25.98
N ARG A 271 1.09 -10.44 26.04
CA ARG A 271 -0.06 -9.71 26.52
C ARG A 271 -1.22 -9.80 25.55
N GLU A 272 -2.37 -10.23 26.04
CA GLU A 272 -3.63 -10.42 25.29
C GLU A 272 -3.51 -11.34 24.05
N ALA A 273 -2.51 -12.20 24.06
CA ALA A 273 -2.24 -13.14 22.98
C ALA A 273 -3.41 -14.10 22.71
N GLU A 274 -4.05 -14.61 23.76
CA GLU A 274 -5.23 -15.48 23.68
C GLU A 274 -6.46 -14.80 23.07
N ARG A 275 -6.46 -13.47 23.01
CA ARG A 275 -7.52 -12.66 22.40
C ARG A 275 -7.26 -12.33 20.94
N GLY A 276 -6.19 -12.88 20.34
CA GLY A 276 -5.78 -12.55 18.97
C GLY A 276 -5.18 -11.14 18.82
N CYS A 277 -4.76 -10.52 19.95
CA CYS A 277 -4.23 -9.16 19.93
C CYS A 277 -2.69 -9.13 19.95
N GLY A 278 -2.10 -8.20 19.21
CA GLY A 278 -0.73 -7.77 19.35
C GLY A 278 -0.67 -6.53 20.23
N TRP A 279 0.18 -6.51 21.24
CA TRP A 279 0.28 -5.40 22.18
C TRP A 279 1.52 -4.53 21.92
N ILE A 280 1.30 -3.22 21.77
CA ILE A 280 2.34 -2.21 21.57
C ILE A 280 2.51 -1.42 22.87
N PRO A 281 3.44 -1.79 23.77
CA PRO A 281 3.65 -1.05 25.02
C PRO A 281 4.28 0.32 24.81
N LEU A 282 5.03 0.50 23.73
CA LEU A 282 5.70 1.76 23.38
C LEU A 282 5.69 1.98 21.88
N LEU A 283 5.31 3.19 21.46
CA LEU A 283 5.57 3.75 20.15
C LEU A 283 5.97 5.21 20.33
N ALA A 284 7.19 5.55 19.96
CA ALA A 284 7.73 6.88 20.18
C ALA A 284 8.47 7.41 18.95
N VAL A 285 8.34 8.71 18.68
CA VAL A 285 9.11 9.45 17.68
C VAL A 285 9.82 10.61 18.36
N ALA A 286 11.12 10.72 18.15
CA ALA A 286 11.93 11.81 18.68
C ALA A 286 11.40 13.18 18.18
N GLU A 287 11.37 14.17 19.06
CA GLU A 287 10.69 15.45 18.83
C GLU A 287 11.04 16.14 17.51
N PRO A 288 12.32 16.23 17.08
CA PRO A 288 12.69 16.87 15.82
C PRO A 288 12.12 16.17 14.57
N TRP A 289 11.66 14.91 14.71
CA TRP A 289 11.20 14.06 13.64
C TRP A 289 9.68 13.84 13.62
N ARG A 290 8.97 14.44 14.59
CA ARG A 290 7.49 14.35 14.64
C ARG A 290 6.85 15.07 13.46
N ARG A 291 5.61 14.66 13.13
CA ARG A 291 4.77 15.23 12.04
C ARG A 291 5.40 15.12 10.64
N ARG A 292 6.31 14.16 10.45
CA ARG A 292 6.98 13.87 9.16
C ARG A 292 6.59 12.50 8.57
N GLY A 293 5.58 11.83 9.15
CA GLY A 293 5.10 10.51 8.66
C GLY A 293 5.91 9.32 9.17
N TYR A 294 6.80 9.49 10.15
CA TYR A 294 7.59 8.37 10.66
C TYR A 294 6.84 7.51 11.69
N GLY A 295 5.95 8.11 12.46
CA GLY A 295 5.16 7.35 13.44
C GLY A 295 4.30 6.27 12.81
N VAL A 296 3.73 6.51 11.64
CA VAL A 296 2.92 5.51 10.94
C VAL A 296 3.75 4.35 10.38
N GLN A 297 5.03 4.58 10.06
CA GLN A 297 5.94 3.50 9.65
C GLN A 297 6.26 2.57 10.83
N LEU A 298 6.29 3.08 12.08
CA LEU A 298 6.41 2.27 13.28
C LEU A 298 5.14 1.41 13.53
N ILE A 299 3.95 1.96 13.26
CA ILE A 299 2.71 1.17 13.27
C ILE A 299 2.81 0.04 12.23
N GLY A 300 3.34 0.33 11.04
CA GLY A 300 3.57 -0.67 9.99
C GLY A 300 4.45 -1.81 10.44
N GLN A 301 5.50 -1.54 11.24
CA GLN A 301 6.35 -2.60 11.81
C GLN A 301 5.56 -3.48 12.81
N ALA A 302 4.67 -2.90 13.60
CA ALA A 302 3.82 -3.70 14.47
C ALA A 302 2.82 -4.58 13.69
N VAL A 303 2.26 -4.07 12.61
CA VAL A 303 1.41 -4.87 11.71
C VAL A 303 2.19 -6.05 11.12
N MET A 304 3.40 -5.79 10.60
CA MET A 304 4.27 -6.82 10.03
C MET A 304 4.73 -7.85 11.07
N HIS A 305 4.91 -7.45 12.33
CA HIS A 305 5.28 -8.35 13.41
C HIS A 305 4.11 -9.26 13.81
N TYR A 306 2.94 -8.69 14.04
CA TYR A 306 1.83 -9.41 14.67
C TYR A 306 0.92 -10.17 13.70
N ARG A 307 0.71 -9.67 12.47
CA ARG A 307 -0.17 -10.34 11.50
C ARG A 307 0.30 -11.75 11.12
N PRO A 308 1.60 -12.03 10.86
CA PRO A 308 2.08 -13.39 10.61
C PRO A 308 1.94 -14.34 11.82
N MET A 309 1.84 -13.78 13.04
CA MET A 309 1.55 -14.56 14.25
C MET A 309 0.05 -14.89 14.41
N GLY A 310 -0.79 -14.55 13.42
CA GLY A 310 -2.23 -14.78 13.46
C GLY A 310 -2.99 -13.77 14.32
N ARG A 311 -2.40 -12.62 14.65
CA ARG A 311 -3.10 -11.56 15.36
C ARG A 311 -3.87 -10.72 14.36
N ASP A 312 -5.15 -10.45 14.65
CA ASP A 312 -6.02 -9.63 13.80
C ASP A 312 -6.24 -8.20 14.34
N ARG A 313 -5.72 -7.91 15.54
CA ARG A 313 -5.80 -6.59 16.18
C ARG A 313 -4.46 -6.15 16.74
N LEU A 314 -4.20 -4.84 16.68
CA LEU A 314 -3.19 -4.17 17.48
C LEU A 314 -3.87 -3.46 18.64
N ARG A 315 -3.25 -3.53 19.82
CA ARG A 315 -3.66 -2.78 21.01
C ARG A 315 -2.50 -2.02 21.61
N LEU A 316 -2.81 -0.90 22.23
CA LEU A 316 -1.86 -0.04 22.94
C LEU A 316 -2.52 0.64 24.13
N PRO A 317 -1.75 1.12 25.13
CA PRO A 317 -2.27 1.88 26.25
C PRO A 317 -3.05 3.12 25.76
N THR A 318 -4.04 3.55 26.55
CA THR A 318 -4.75 4.82 26.28
C THR A 318 -3.76 5.96 26.14
N PRO A 319 -3.81 6.74 25.03
CA PRO A 319 -2.92 7.87 24.82
C PRO A 319 -3.07 8.93 25.93
N GLU A 320 -1.97 9.42 26.47
CA GLU A 320 -1.97 10.39 27.57
C GLU A 320 -2.29 11.83 27.13
N THR A 321 -2.11 12.14 25.83
CA THR A 321 -2.33 13.48 25.29
C THR A 321 -3.31 13.45 24.13
N GLU A 322 -4.05 14.54 23.93
CA GLU A 322 -4.95 14.69 22.79
C GLU A 322 -4.18 14.64 21.43
N ALA A 323 -2.95 15.13 21.41
CA ALA A 323 -2.11 15.03 20.21
C ALA A 323 -1.77 13.57 19.85
N ALA A 324 -1.48 12.73 20.84
CA ALA A 324 -1.27 11.29 20.63
C ALA A 324 -2.57 10.59 20.25
N ALA A 325 -3.67 10.91 20.91
CA ALA A 325 -4.98 10.37 20.57
C ALA A 325 -5.40 10.74 19.12
N GLY A 326 -5.16 11.98 18.70
CA GLY A 326 -5.40 12.44 17.35
C GLY A 326 -4.59 11.67 16.31
N PHE A 327 -3.30 11.42 16.60
CA PHE A 327 -2.44 10.60 15.74
C PHE A 327 -3.00 9.18 15.59
N TYR A 328 -3.35 8.52 16.69
CA TYR A 328 -3.86 7.15 16.62
C TYR A 328 -5.21 7.05 15.90
N ARG A 329 -6.13 8.02 16.13
CA ARG A 329 -7.40 8.10 15.39
C ARG A 329 -7.18 8.26 13.88
N GLU A 330 -6.22 9.10 13.48
CA GLU A 330 -5.87 9.30 12.06
C GLU A 330 -5.47 7.99 11.38
N PHE A 331 -4.85 7.07 12.15
CA PHE A 331 -4.40 5.77 11.61
C PHE A 331 -5.27 4.59 12.05
N GLY A 332 -6.55 4.83 12.35
CA GLY A 332 -7.58 3.82 12.51
C GLY A 332 -7.63 3.14 13.87
N PHE A 333 -7.00 3.70 14.90
CA PHE A 333 -7.19 3.25 16.28
C PHE A 333 -8.41 3.94 16.91
N SER A 334 -9.11 3.21 17.75
CA SER A 334 -10.23 3.71 18.57
C SER A 334 -10.16 3.13 19.98
N PRO A 335 -10.82 3.77 20.96
CA PRO A 335 -10.94 3.19 22.30
C PRO A 335 -11.52 1.79 22.24
N ALA A 336 -10.90 0.85 22.94
CA ALA A 336 -11.40 -0.52 23.06
C ALA A 336 -12.65 -0.54 23.95
N ALA A 337 -13.62 -1.39 23.61
CA ALA A 337 -14.87 -1.50 24.39
C ALA A 337 -14.70 -2.15 25.76
N ASP A 338 -13.61 -2.89 25.97
CA ASP A 338 -13.40 -3.81 27.11
C ASP A 338 -12.29 -3.38 28.08
N GLY A 339 -11.85 -2.11 28.01
CA GLY A 339 -10.85 -1.62 28.96
C GLY A 339 -10.10 -0.36 28.54
N PRO A 340 -9.13 0.08 29.34
CA PRO A 340 -8.37 1.31 29.10
C PRO A 340 -7.27 1.10 28.05
N ALA A 341 -7.64 0.65 26.85
CA ALA A 341 -6.76 0.44 25.72
C ALA A 341 -7.34 1.08 24.46
N TRP A 342 -6.51 1.28 23.46
CA TRP A 342 -6.92 1.61 22.11
C TRP A 342 -6.59 0.45 21.19
N GLU A 343 -7.44 0.22 20.19
CA GLU A 343 -7.29 -0.91 19.28
C GLU A 343 -7.48 -0.52 17.81
N LYS A 344 -6.84 -1.30 16.93
CA LYS A 344 -6.96 -1.22 15.47
C LYS A 344 -7.06 -2.63 14.92
N PHE A 345 -8.03 -2.85 14.04
CA PHE A 345 -8.10 -4.09 13.26
C PHE A 345 -6.99 -4.12 12.20
N ILE A 346 -6.29 -5.23 12.11
CA ILE A 346 -5.20 -5.47 11.14
C ILE A 346 -5.38 -6.76 10.33
N GLY A 347 -6.49 -7.47 10.53
CA GLY A 347 -6.82 -8.67 9.77
C GLY A 347 -7.16 -8.36 8.31
N TYR A 348 -7.46 -9.42 7.58
CA TYR A 348 -8.02 -9.35 6.23
C TYR A 348 -9.49 -9.71 6.26
N ASP A 349 -10.32 -9.04 5.48
CA ASP A 349 -11.67 -9.50 5.19
C ASP A 349 -11.57 -10.75 4.29
N PRO A 350 -12.07 -11.91 4.75
CA PRO A 350 -11.99 -13.16 3.97
C PRO A 350 -12.59 -13.07 2.57
N GLU A 351 -13.57 -12.20 2.37
CA GLU A 351 -14.22 -12.00 1.07
C GLU A 351 -13.22 -11.57 -0.02
N PHE A 352 -12.22 -10.78 0.33
CA PHE A 352 -11.25 -10.23 -0.62
C PHE A 352 -9.96 -11.06 -0.72
N LEU A 353 -9.79 -12.07 0.13
CA LEU A 353 -8.70 -13.03 0.00
C LEU A 353 -9.00 -13.97 -1.19
N GLY A 354 -8.01 -14.18 -2.03
CA GLY A 354 -8.08 -15.22 -3.06
C GLY A 354 -8.10 -16.61 -2.40
N THR A 355 -9.01 -17.45 -2.82
CA THR A 355 -8.98 -18.90 -2.52
C THR A 355 -7.91 -19.59 -3.34
#